data_cf73c4e2c9ee3a91fb31b3753d18831f
#
_entry.id   cf73c4e2c9ee3a91fb31b3753d18831f
#
_cell.length_a   1.000
_cell.length_b   1.000
_cell.length_c   1.000
_cell.angle_alpha   90.00
_cell.angle_beta   90.00
_cell.angle_gamma   90.00
#
_symmetry.space_group_name_H-M   'P 1'
#
loop_
_entity.id
_entity.type
_entity.pdbx_description
1 polymer ?
#
loop_
_entity_poly.entity_id
_entity_poly.type
_entity_poly.pdbx_seq_one_letter_code
_entity_poly.pdbx_strand_id
1 'polypeptide(L)'
;MRFEGSLSMWNGERGYGEILPLQGGQPLFVHVSAFPREGEPPALYEVLSFEVVSGRDGRKDAVRVLRVERSVATPAERLLMAAVPQRVNRTARREAVRRRLALAGCGLVLAAVVLAGYAWRMLPA
;
A
#
# COMPACT_ATOMS: atom_id res chain seq x y z
N MET A 1 11.32 -16.46 16.57
CA MET A 1 10.54 -15.56 17.45
C MET A 1 9.24 -15.23 16.72
N ARG A 2 8.09 -15.41 17.38
CA ARG A 2 6.78 -15.16 16.78
C ARG A 2 6.21 -13.85 17.32
N PHE A 3 5.53 -13.13 16.45
CA PHE A 3 4.87 -11.87 16.75
C PHE A 3 3.38 -12.00 16.49
N GLU A 4 2.59 -11.10 17.05
CA GLU A 4 1.16 -11.00 16.79
C GLU A 4 0.85 -9.65 16.14
N GLY A 5 -0.13 -9.64 15.25
CA GLY A 5 -0.59 -8.44 14.57
C GLY A 5 -1.94 -8.65 13.94
N SER A 6 -2.52 -7.59 13.41
CA SER A 6 -3.79 -7.65 12.68
C SER A 6 -3.59 -7.34 11.20
N LEU A 7 -4.35 -8.02 10.34
CA LEU A 7 -4.34 -7.77 8.91
C LEU A 7 -5.01 -6.40 8.62
N SER A 8 -4.22 -5.42 8.24
CA SER A 8 -4.69 -4.04 8.01
C SER A 8 -5.13 -3.79 6.57
N MET A 9 -4.54 -4.52 5.62
CA MET A 9 -4.86 -4.43 4.21
C MET A 9 -4.71 -5.79 3.54
N TRP A 10 -5.59 -6.12 2.61
CA TRP A 10 -5.51 -7.33 1.81
C TRP A 10 -5.96 -7.09 0.37
N ASN A 11 -5.15 -7.53 -0.59
CA ASN A 11 -5.49 -7.55 -2.00
C ASN A 11 -5.61 -9.01 -2.47
N GLY A 12 -6.85 -9.49 -2.58
CA GLY A 12 -7.14 -10.88 -2.96
C GLY A 12 -6.74 -11.23 -4.39
N GLU A 13 -6.76 -10.26 -5.31
CA GLU A 13 -6.39 -10.48 -6.71
C GLU A 13 -4.88 -10.71 -6.88
N ARG A 14 -4.08 -9.98 -6.13
CA ARG A 14 -2.62 -10.05 -6.19
C ARG A 14 -2.01 -10.97 -5.13
N GLY A 15 -2.82 -11.40 -4.16
CA GLY A 15 -2.39 -12.33 -3.11
C GLY A 15 -1.38 -11.75 -2.13
N TYR A 16 -1.48 -10.47 -1.80
CA TYR A 16 -0.64 -9.84 -0.78
C TYR A 16 -1.41 -8.86 0.09
N GLY A 17 -0.83 -8.53 1.23
CA GLY A 17 -1.39 -7.57 2.17
C GLY A 17 -0.37 -7.02 3.14
N GLU A 18 -0.86 -6.34 4.15
CA GLU A 18 -0.06 -5.76 5.22
C GLU A 18 -0.60 -6.15 6.59
N ILE A 19 0.30 -6.51 7.48
CA ILE A 19 0.00 -6.82 8.88
C ILE A 19 0.55 -5.68 9.75
N LEU A 20 -0.28 -5.16 10.62
CA LEU A 20 0.12 -4.18 11.62
C LEU A 20 0.45 -4.92 12.93
N PRO A 21 1.71 -4.90 13.40
CA PRO A 21 2.09 -5.56 14.65
C PRO A 21 1.36 -4.94 15.85
N LEU A 22 0.87 -5.77 16.77
CA LEU A 22 0.22 -5.30 18.00
C LEU A 22 1.19 -4.53 18.93
N GLN A 23 2.46 -4.84 18.84
CA GLN A 23 3.53 -4.18 19.60
C GLN A 23 3.91 -2.81 19.07
N GLY A 24 3.28 -2.38 17.97
CA GLY A 24 3.63 -1.15 17.27
C GLY A 24 4.74 -1.35 16.25
N GLY A 25 5.01 -0.30 15.49
CA GLY A 25 6.03 -0.31 14.44
C GLY A 25 5.44 -0.16 13.04
N GLN A 26 6.26 -0.46 12.04
CA GLN A 26 5.89 -0.35 10.65
C GLN A 26 5.02 -1.54 10.21
N PRO A 27 4.08 -1.35 9.28
CA PRO A 27 3.36 -2.44 8.64
C PRO A 27 4.33 -3.43 7.98
N LEU A 28 4.03 -4.71 8.13
CA LEU A 28 4.81 -5.79 7.55
C LEU A 28 4.11 -6.32 6.31
N PHE A 29 4.87 -6.54 5.25
CA PHE A 29 4.36 -7.17 4.05
C PHE A 29 4.04 -8.65 4.31
N VAL A 30 2.94 -9.14 3.77
CA VAL A 30 2.56 -10.56 3.82
C VAL A 30 2.06 -11.01 2.46
N HIS A 31 2.55 -12.15 2.01
CA HIS A 31 2.09 -12.80 0.79
C HIS A 31 1.16 -13.98 1.12
N VAL A 32 0.25 -14.31 0.22
CA VAL A 32 -0.70 -15.42 0.40
C VAL A 32 -0.01 -16.75 0.70
N SER A 33 1.19 -16.97 0.17
CA SER A 33 1.99 -18.17 0.44
C SER A 33 2.44 -18.31 1.88
N ALA A 34 2.40 -17.24 2.69
CA ALA A 34 2.72 -17.28 4.10
C ALA A 34 1.57 -17.84 4.96
N PHE A 35 0.37 -17.88 4.42
CA PHE A 35 -0.81 -18.45 5.07
C PHE A 35 -0.90 -19.97 4.85
N PRO A 36 -1.56 -20.70 5.75
CA PRO A 36 -1.89 -22.09 5.53
C PRO A 36 -2.71 -22.25 4.24
N ARG A 37 -2.40 -23.27 3.47
CA ARG A 37 -3.12 -23.55 2.20
C ARG A 37 -4.56 -23.98 2.41
N GLU A 38 -4.89 -24.48 3.58
CA GLU A 38 -6.21 -24.93 3.97
C GLU A 38 -6.90 -23.87 4.81
N GLY A 39 -8.16 -23.61 4.53
CA GLY A 39 -8.99 -22.70 5.28
C GLY A 39 -9.55 -21.53 4.46
N GLU A 40 -10.22 -20.64 5.14
CA GLU A 40 -10.82 -19.45 4.54
C GLU A 40 -9.76 -18.44 4.07
N PRO A 41 -10.09 -17.60 3.06
CA PRO A 41 -9.21 -16.51 2.66
C PRO A 41 -8.94 -15.54 3.83
N PRO A 42 -7.79 -14.84 3.83
CA PRO A 42 -7.47 -13.87 4.89
C PRO A 42 -8.54 -12.79 5.00
N ALA A 43 -8.96 -12.50 6.23
CA ALA A 43 -9.95 -11.48 6.52
C ALA A 43 -9.30 -10.22 7.13
N LEU A 44 -9.83 -9.04 6.78
CA LEU A 44 -9.38 -7.79 7.36
C LEU A 44 -9.63 -7.78 8.88
N TYR A 45 -8.66 -7.24 9.61
CA TYR A 45 -8.67 -7.13 11.08
C TYR A 45 -8.58 -8.47 11.83
N GLU A 46 -8.28 -9.54 11.13
CA GLU A 46 -7.98 -10.82 11.74
C GLU A 46 -6.67 -10.74 12.52
N VAL A 47 -6.65 -11.32 13.73
CA VAL A 47 -5.42 -11.41 14.54
C VAL A 47 -4.62 -12.62 14.09
N LEU A 48 -3.37 -12.36 13.72
CA LEU A 48 -2.46 -13.34 13.17
C LEU A 48 -1.20 -13.44 14.01
N SER A 49 -0.67 -14.65 14.13
CA SER A 49 0.66 -14.90 14.68
C SER A 49 1.62 -15.24 13.54
N PHE A 50 2.77 -14.63 13.48
CA PHE A 50 3.70 -14.74 12.35
C PHE A 50 5.16 -14.62 12.80
N GLU A 51 6.06 -14.99 11.91
CA GLU A 51 7.48 -14.75 12.03
C GLU A 51 7.91 -13.64 11.08
N VAL A 52 8.94 -12.89 11.44
CA VAL A 52 9.47 -11.79 10.63
C VAL A 52 10.81 -12.19 10.04
N VAL A 53 10.94 -12.01 8.73
CA VAL A 53 12.18 -12.19 7.99
C VAL A 53 12.52 -10.91 7.23
N SER A 54 13.80 -10.69 6.98
CA SER A 54 14.24 -9.60 6.11
C SER A 54 14.16 -10.03 4.65
N GLY A 55 13.34 -9.34 3.86
CA GLY A 55 13.26 -9.54 2.43
C GLY A 55 14.49 -8.98 1.69
N ARG A 56 14.58 -9.25 0.37
CA ARG A 56 15.70 -8.82 -0.48
C ARG A 56 15.91 -7.30 -0.52
N ASP A 57 14.83 -6.54 -0.36
CA ASP A 57 14.84 -5.07 -0.46
C ASP A 57 15.01 -4.39 0.90
N GLY A 58 15.45 -5.12 1.94
CA GLY A 58 15.51 -4.61 3.31
C GLY A 58 14.14 -4.43 3.98
N ARG A 59 13.05 -4.75 3.28
CA ARG A 59 11.71 -4.82 3.86
C ARG A 59 11.59 -6.00 4.80
N LYS A 60 10.77 -5.83 5.80
CA LYS A 60 10.40 -6.93 6.70
C LYS A 60 9.13 -7.58 6.20
N ASP A 61 9.20 -8.88 6.00
CA ASP A 61 8.10 -9.69 5.52
C ASP A 61 7.61 -10.63 6.62
N ALA A 62 6.29 -10.78 6.74
CA ALA A 62 5.68 -11.75 7.63
C ALA A 62 5.59 -13.11 6.93
N VAL A 63 6.06 -14.15 7.59
CA VAL A 63 6.05 -15.54 7.09
C VAL A 63 5.46 -16.48 8.15
N ARG A 64 5.08 -17.69 7.72
CA ARG A 64 4.52 -18.72 8.62
C ARG A 64 3.37 -18.19 9.46
N VAL A 65 2.44 -17.55 8.80
CA VAL A 65 1.26 -16.94 9.42
C VAL A 65 0.34 -18.03 9.93
N LEU A 66 -0.09 -17.90 11.18
CA LEU A 66 -1.11 -18.73 11.80
C LEU A 66 -2.23 -17.83 12.31
N ARG A 67 -3.45 -18.30 12.18
CA ARG A 67 -4.60 -17.62 12.77
C ARG A 67 -4.61 -17.84 14.27
N VAL A 68 -4.74 -16.76 15.01
CA VAL A 68 -4.96 -16.85 16.43
C VAL A 68 -6.47 -16.88 16.64
N GLU A 69 -7.01 -18.01 17.06
CA GLU A 69 -8.40 -18.12 17.50
C GLU A 69 -8.59 -17.34 18.80
N ARG A 70 -8.50 -16.02 18.71
CA ARG A 70 -9.02 -15.16 19.76
C ARG A 70 -10.49 -14.93 19.47
N SER A 71 -11.31 -15.40 20.35
CA SER A 71 -12.72 -15.05 20.45
C SER A 71 -12.93 -13.61 19.98
N VAL A 72 -13.66 -13.50 18.90
CA VAL A 72 -14.12 -12.31 18.17
C VAL A 72 -13.86 -11.01 18.93
N ALA A 73 -12.95 -10.19 18.38
CA ALA A 73 -12.83 -8.79 18.80
C ALA A 73 -14.23 -8.17 18.89
N THR A 74 -14.56 -7.63 20.04
CA THR A 74 -15.86 -6.99 20.27
C THR A 74 -16.09 -5.91 19.20
N PRO A 75 -17.34 -5.60 18.83
CA PRO A 75 -17.63 -4.53 17.88
C PRO A 75 -16.94 -3.21 18.23
N ALA A 76 -16.72 -2.93 19.51
CA ALA A 76 -15.99 -1.76 19.99
C ALA A 76 -14.50 -1.80 19.65
N GLU A 77 -13.83 -2.94 19.73
CA GLU A 77 -12.44 -3.09 19.34
C GLU A 77 -12.25 -2.97 17.82
N ARG A 78 -13.22 -3.44 17.03
CA ARG A 78 -13.22 -3.23 15.58
C ARG A 78 -13.35 -1.76 15.21
N LEU A 79 -14.18 -1.00 15.92
CA LEU A 79 -14.34 0.45 15.76
C LEU A 79 -13.06 1.20 16.15
N LEU A 80 -12.40 0.80 17.23
CA LEU A 80 -11.13 1.39 17.67
C LEU A 80 -10.00 1.10 16.67
N MET A 81 -9.93 -0.10 16.10
CA MET A 81 -8.94 -0.45 15.07
C MET A 81 -9.24 0.25 13.74
N ALA A 82 -10.52 0.47 13.41
CA ALA A 82 -10.92 1.26 12.24
C ALA A 82 -10.66 2.77 12.42
N ALA A 83 -10.66 3.26 13.65
CA ALA A 83 -10.38 4.65 13.98
C ALA A 83 -8.88 4.99 14.03
N VAL A 84 -7.97 4.00 13.99
CA VAL A 84 -6.55 4.26 13.74
C VAL A 84 -6.46 4.87 12.35
N PRO A 85 -6.11 6.17 12.23
CA PRO A 85 -6.04 6.80 10.93
C PRO A 85 -5.02 6.01 10.12
N GLN A 86 -5.51 5.30 9.11
CA GLN A 86 -4.65 4.78 8.08
C GLN A 86 -3.87 5.99 7.61
N ARG A 87 -2.61 6.08 7.97
CA ARG A 87 -1.68 6.96 7.28
C ARG A 87 -1.57 6.43 5.86
N VAL A 88 -2.69 6.60 5.14
CA VAL A 88 -2.69 6.49 3.69
C VAL A 88 -1.51 7.34 3.27
N ASN A 89 -0.60 6.71 2.59
CA ASN A 89 0.63 7.31 2.12
C ASN A 89 0.26 8.48 1.18
N ARG A 90 -0.18 9.60 1.80
CA ARG A 90 -0.59 10.84 1.12
C ARG A 90 0.58 11.41 0.33
N THR A 91 1.81 11.02 0.69
CA THR A 91 3.02 11.39 -0.02
C THR A 91 3.11 10.71 -1.38
N ALA A 92 2.85 9.40 -1.47
CA ALA A 92 2.89 8.68 -2.76
C ALA A 92 1.81 9.19 -3.73
N ARG A 93 0.63 9.55 -3.23
CA ARG A 93 -0.43 10.11 -4.06
C ARG A 93 -0.12 11.52 -4.54
N ARG A 94 0.55 12.34 -3.71
CA ARG A 94 0.99 13.68 -4.08
C ARG A 94 2.11 13.65 -5.12
N GLU A 95 3.02 12.71 -5.04
CA GLU A 95 4.08 12.53 -6.04
C GLU A 95 3.54 12.03 -7.38
N ALA A 96 2.58 11.11 -7.39
CA ALA A 96 1.94 10.64 -8.62
C ALA A 96 1.16 11.75 -9.32
N VAL A 97 0.46 12.61 -8.56
CA VAL A 97 -0.26 13.78 -9.10
C VAL A 97 0.73 14.84 -9.60
N ARG A 98 1.82 15.10 -8.87
CA ARG A 98 2.87 16.03 -9.31
C ARG A 98 3.55 15.58 -10.60
N ARG A 99 3.85 14.28 -10.75
CA ARG A 99 4.42 13.74 -11.98
C ARG A 99 3.47 13.88 -13.17
N ARG A 100 2.16 13.65 -12.98
CA ARG A 100 1.16 13.84 -14.05
C ARG A 100 1.01 15.32 -14.44
N LEU A 101 1.01 16.24 -13.49
CA LEU A 101 0.95 17.67 -13.75
C LEU A 101 2.24 18.20 -14.41
N ALA A 102 3.41 17.69 -14.03
CA ALA A 102 4.68 18.05 -14.66
C ALA A 102 4.75 17.62 -16.13
N LEU A 103 4.25 16.41 -16.45
CA LEU A 103 4.17 15.92 -17.83
C LEU A 103 3.15 16.70 -18.68
N ALA A 104 2.02 17.11 -18.12
CA ALA A 104 1.04 17.96 -18.80
C ALA A 104 1.59 19.37 -19.07
N GLY A 105 2.37 19.94 -18.14
CA GLY A 105 3.02 21.24 -18.31
C GLY A 105 4.08 21.25 -19.43
N CYS A 106 4.90 20.22 -19.53
CA CYS A 106 5.89 20.11 -20.61
C CYS A 106 5.25 20.01 -22.01
N GLY A 107 4.11 19.34 -22.14
CA GLY A 107 3.40 19.23 -23.42
C GLY A 107 2.89 20.58 -23.91
N LEU A 108 2.36 21.43 -23.02
CA LEU A 108 1.85 22.75 -23.36
C LEU A 108 2.93 23.72 -23.77
N VAL A 109 4.09 23.69 -23.12
CA VAL A 109 5.24 24.55 -23.48
C VAL A 109 5.80 24.19 -24.86
N LEU A 110 5.93 22.90 -25.16
CA LEU A 110 6.39 22.44 -26.48
C LEU A 110 5.42 22.82 -27.59
N ALA A 111 4.11 22.71 -27.37
CA ALA A 111 3.09 23.14 -28.31
C ALA A 111 3.14 24.65 -28.59
N ALA A 112 3.34 25.47 -27.54
CA ALA A 112 3.48 26.92 -27.69
C ALA A 112 4.73 27.33 -28.47
N VAL A 113 5.85 26.68 -28.27
CA VAL A 113 7.11 26.92 -29.00
C VAL A 113 6.97 26.55 -30.50
N VAL A 114 6.32 25.44 -30.80
CA VAL A 114 6.07 25.01 -32.19
C VAL A 114 5.14 25.97 -32.90
N LEU A 115 4.06 26.42 -32.24
CA LEU A 115 3.13 27.40 -32.82
C LEU A 115 3.78 28.77 -33.04
N ALA A 116 4.61 29.24 -32.11
CA ALA A 116 5.35 30.50 -32.28
C ALA A 116 6.35 30.41 -33.44
N GLY A 117 7.04 29.30 -33.62
CA GLY A 117 7.95 29.05 -34.75
C GLY A 117 7.23 29.01 -36.11
N TYR A 118 6.03 28.45 -36.16
CA TYR A 118 5.20 28.46 -37.37
C TYR A 118 4.67 29.86 -37.72
N ALA A 119 4.25 30.62 -36.72
CA ALA A 119 3.78 31.99 -36.93
C ALA A 119 4.88 32.91 -37.49
N TRP A 120 6.11 32.77 -36.99
CA TRP A 120 7.25 33.57 -37.52
C TRP A 120 7.61 33.24 -38.95
N ARG A 121 7.43 31.97 -39.37
CA ARG A 121 7.78 31.56 -40.74
C ARG A 121 6.73 32.00 -41.79
N MET A 122 5.52 32.36 -41.34
CA MET A 122 4.40 32.80 -42.20
C MET A 122 4.26 34.31 -42.28
N LEU A 123 5.08 35.13 -41.61
CA LEU A 123 5.08 36.58 -41.82
C LEU A 123 5.87 36.88 -43.10
N PRO A 124 5.20 37.44 -44.15
CA PRO A 124 5.89 37.96 -45.33
C PRO A 124 6.69 39.19 -44.93
N ALA A 125 7.89 39.25 -45.41
CA ALA A 125 8.78 40.40 -45.26
C ALA A 125 8.16 41.67 -45.87
#